data_3e184ebd0ef3378248c7494f247b4bdc
#
_entry.id   3e184ebd0ef3378248c7494f247b4bdc
#
_cell.length_a   1.000
_cell.length_b   1.000
_cell.length_c   1.000
_cell.angle_alpha   90.00
_cell.angle_beta   90.00
_cell.angle_gamma   90.00
#
_symmetry.space_group_name_H-M   'P 1'
#
loop_
_entity.id
_entity.type
_entity.pdbx_description
1 polymer ?
#
loop_
_entity_poly.entity_id
_entity_poly.type
_entity_poly.pdbx_seq_one_letter_code
_entity_poly.pdbx_strand_id
1 'polypeptide(L)'
;VQTGKNLKNPVDFINIAASNIEHTFYLIGDTGNATAENSKLALLPLENKLEKASKNSTLIFLGDNVYTDGMSPYKDSKEYKEAVRILENQLKITKNFKGKTFLIPGNHDWYSGFEGLKNQEEFVNNYMNGKEVFTPKDGCGIDDFELTEAVTLITINSQWFFEDWNNHPTINDDCSIKSREDFFLKLESLIAKNENKTIIISLHHPLLTNGSHGGQFSLRRVLLSTEGHFKVPILGTVYGLLRKTSGISSQDALNKGYNNLSRRIRAMIQPENNVIVVSGHEHSLEYIEKDNVKQVISGSGTKTSEARAIYPNDFSYGRNGYATLEVLKDASVVLTFFTQENGKEVVLYKQKIIKSVNIEMQKYPKTFPKTETVSIYDPKTAKKSKFYSFLWGKHYREYYLKPIKAKVATIDTLFGGLKPDRSGGRHQSNSLRMIAKSKDEYVLRALKKSASRFFQSTVFTDQYIEQDIKGTFADNFLMDFYTSSHPFTPFVIDNMARKLQINTSNPKLYYIPKHNELGKYNSEFGG
;
A
#
# COMPACT_ATOMS: atom_id res chain seq x y z
N VAL A 1 28.85 7.74 -2.74
CA VAL A 1 28.93 9.20 -2.70
C VAL A 1 27.61 9.73 -2.19
N GLN A 2 27.63 10.35 -1.03
CA GLN A 2 26.46 10.99 -0.45
C GLN A 2 26.12 12.22 -1.30
N THR A 3 24.97 12.21 -1.95
CA THR A 3 24.45 13.38 -2.67
C THR A 3 23.05 13.70 -2.17
N GLY A 4 22.93 14.00 -0.88
CA GLY A 4 21.73 14.60 -0.32
C GLY A 4 21.95 16.10 -0.15
N LYS A 5 21.07 16.94 -0.67
CA LYS A 5 21.16 18.39 -0.52
C LYS A 5 20.90 18.91 0.89
N ASN A 6 20.45 18.09 1.84
CA ASN A 6 20.09 18.53 3.20
C ASN A 6 20.59 17.60 4.31
N LEU A 7 21.89 17.51 4.48
CA LEU A 7 22.49 17.08 5.75
C LEU A 7 22.52 18.21 6.82
N LYS A 8 21.74 19.25 6.63
CA LYS A 8 21.65 20.37 7.59
C LYS A 8 20.52 20.25 8.59
N ASN A 9 19.63 19.27 8.46
CA ASN A 9 18.73 19.00 9.55
C ASN A 9 19.43 18.01 10.48
N PRO A 10 19.73 18.41 11.71
CA PRO A 10 20.14 17.45 12.71
C PRO A 10 19.07 16.34 12.71
N VAL A 11 19.54 15.10 12.80
CA VAL A 11 18.70 13.98 13.22
C VAL A 11 17.90 14.51 14.39
N ASP A 12 16.61 14.80 14.20
CA ASP A 12 15.76 15.16 15.32
C ASP A 12 15.90 14.00 16.29
N PHE A 13 16.55 14.21 17.42
CA PHE A 13 16.73 13.21 18.45
C PHE A 13 15.37 12.94 19.08
N ILE A 14 14.49 12.27 18.31
CA ILE A 14 13.24 11.75 18.80
C ILE A 14 13.61 10.59 19.72
N ASN A 15 13.70 10.89 21.01
CA ASN A 15 13.91 9.85 22.01
C ASN A 15 12.58 9.15 22.24
N ILE A 16 12.44 7.93 21.69
CA ILE A 16 11.24 7.11 21.80
C ILE A 16 11.44 6.17 22.99
N ALA A 17 10.61 6.31 24.01
CA ALA A 17 10.57 5.33 25.08
C ALA A 17 10.08 3.98 24.51
N ALA A 18 10.78 2.90 24.82
CA ALA A 18 10.42 1.54 24.34
C ALA A 18 8.98 1.14 24.70
N SER A 19 8.45 1.64 25.82
CA SER A 19 7.05 1.42 26.25
C SER A 19 6.00 2.04 25.31
N ASN A 20 6.39 2.99 24.47
CA ASN A 20 5.49 3.66 23.50
C ASN A 20 5.50 2.99 22.12
N ILE A 21 6.37 2.01 21.89
CA ILE A 21 6.43 1.27 20.63
C ILE A 21 5.35 0.20 20.65
N GLU A 22 4.50 0.21 19.62
CA GLU A 22 3.50 -0.82 19.33
C GLU A 22 4.15 -1.97 18.57
N HIS A 23 4.89 -1.66 17.49
CA HIS A 23 5.55 -2.64 16.64
C HIS A 23 6.80 -2.07 15.96
N THR A 24 7.83 -2.90 15.77
CA THR A 24 9.06 -2.51 15.06
C THR A 24 9.26 -3.37 13.82
N PHE A 25 9.46 -2.74 12.66
CA PHE A 25 9.91 -3.40 11.44
C PHE A 25 11.41 -3.20 11.26
N TYR A 26 12.09 -4.28 10.87
CA TYR A 26 13.46 -4.28 10.39
C TYR A 26 13.42 -4.62 8.90
N LEU A 27 14.02 -3.79 8.06
CA LEU A 27 13.89 -3.84 6.61
C LEU A 27 15.25 -3.94 5.96
N ILE A 28 15.46 -4.98 5.17
CA ILE A 28 16.68 -5.19 4.38
C ILE A 28 16.33 -5.93 3.09
N GLY A 29 16.86 -5.50 1.96
CA GLY A 29 16.67 -6.14 0.67
C GLY A 29 18.00 -6.32 -0.06
N ASP A 30 17.94 -6.99 -1.21
CA ASP A 30 19.08 -7.17 -2.12
C ASP A 30 20.28 -7.84 -1.43
N THR A 31 19.94 -8.86 -0.64
CA THR A 31 20.89 -9.63 0.16
C THR A 31 21.45 -10.86 -0.57
N GLY A 32 21.09 -11.06 -1.83
CA GLY A 32 21.40 -12.24 -2.64
C GLY A 32 22.88 -12.51 -2.94
N ASN A 33 23.80 -11.64 -2.50
CA ASN A 33 25.24 -11.90 -2.49
C ASN A 33 25.79 -12.12 -1.08
N ALA A 34 25.00 -12.60 -0.13
CA ALA A 34 25.40 -12.76 1.25
C ALA A 34 26.58 -13.75 1.40
N THR A 35 27.76 -13.20 1.69
CA THR A 35 29.00 -13.91 2.03
C THR A 35 29.48 -13.45 3.40
N ALA A 36 30.48 -14.14 3.95
CA ALA A 36 31.12 -13.70 5.20
C ALA A 36 31.67 -12.27 5.12
N GLU A 37 32.09 -11.82 3.94
CA GLU A 37 32.64 -10.48 3.70
C GLU A 37 31.51 -9.45 3.54
N ASN A 38 30.57 -9.68 2.59
CA ASN A 38 29.52 -8.72 2.26
C ASN A 38 28.50 -8.54 3.38
N SER A 39 28.33 -9.53 4.25
CA SER A 39 27.41 -9.46 5.39
C SER A 39 27.86 -8.50 6.50
N LYS A 40 29.14 -8.13 6.55
CA LYS A 40 29.71 -7.31 7.64
C LYS A 40 29.11 -5.91 7.73
N LEU A 41 28.63 -5.37 6.61
CA LEU A 41 28.22 -3.96 6.53
C LEU A 41 26.74 -3.69 6.82
N ALA A 42 25.87 -4.70 6.67
CA ALA A 42 24.44 -4.56 6.93
C ALA A 42 23.85 -5.73 7.73
N LEU A 43 24.05 -6.99 7.29
CA LEU A 43 23.45 -8.16 7.92
C LEU A 43 23.95 -8.40 9.35
N LEU A 44 25.25 -8.33 9.62
CA LEU A 44 25.77 -8.54 10.98
C LEU A 44 25.39 -7.42 11.97
N PRO A 45 25.44 -6.12 11.59
CA PRO A 45 24.87 -5.07 12.44
C PRO A 45 23.38 -5.26 12.74
N LEU A 46 22.63 -5.70 11.73
CA LEU A 46 21.21 -6.01 11.90
C LEU A 46 20.99 -7.20 12.85
N GLU A 47 21.78 -8.28 12.75
CA GLU A 47 21.73 -9.43 13.66
C GLU A 47 21.82 -9.00 15.12
N ASN A 48 22.81 -8.17 15.47
CA ASN A 48 22.99 -7.63 16.83
C ASN A 48 21.76 -6.85 17.34
N LYS A 49 21.00 -6.24 16.42
CA LYS A 49 19.77 -5.52 16.74
C LYS A 49 18.59 -6.47 16.93
N LEU A 50 18.48 -7.49 16.07
CA LEU A 50 17.44 -8.51 16.12
C LEU A 50 17.50 -9.35 17.41
N GLU A 51 18.69 -9.66 17.90
CA GLU A 51 18.88 -10.39 19.18
C GLU A 51 18.24 -9.64 20.37
N LYS A 52 18.24 -8.30 20.32
CA LYS A 52 17.67 -7.42 21.36
C LYS A 52 16.22 -7.04 21.10
N ALA A 53 15.68 -7.43 19.95
CA ALA A 53 14.35 -7.04 19.52
C ALA A 53 13.25 -7.71 20.36
N SER A 54 12.15 -6.99 20.56
CA SER A 54 10.97 -7.52 21.24
C SER A 54 10.22 -8.54 20.35
N LYS A 55 9.31 -9.31 20.94
CA LYS A 55 8.42 -10.19 20.19
C LYS A 55 7.47 -9.44 19.24
N ASN A 56 7.17 -8.16 19.57
CA ASN A 56 6.34 -7.29 18.73
C ASN A 56 7.22 -6.63 17.68
N SER A 57 7.88 -7.43 16.86
CA SER A 57 8.71 -6.96 15.77
C SER A 57 8.68 -7.91 14.58
N THR A 58 9.01 -7.37 13.42
CA THR A 58 9.00 -8.09 12.14
C THR A 58 10.25 -7.74 11.34
N LEU A 59 10.96 -8.77 10.87
CA LEU A 59 12.02 -8.64 9.88
C LEU A 59 11.43 -8.93 8.50
N ILE A 60 11.73 -8.06 7.52
CA ILE A 60 11.33 -8.28 6.13
C ILE A 60 12.58 -8.22 5.24
N PHE A 61 12.83 -9.34 4.53
CA PHE A 61 13.74 -9.36 3.40
C PHE A 61 12.98 -8.91 2.16
N LEU A 62 13.42 -7.82 1.53
CA LEU A 62 12.67 -7.08 0.51
C LEU A 62 12.96 -7.55 -0.94
N GLY A 63 13.28 -8.82 -1.10
CA GLY A 63 13.52 -9.44 -2.41
C GLY A 63 14.98 -9.40 -2.86
N ASP A 64 15.23 -10.03 -4.02
CA ASP A 64 16.56 -10.32 -4.55
C ASP A 64 17.41 -11.07 -3.52
N ASN A 65 16.83 -12.19 -3.08
CA ASN A 65 17.42 -13.03 -2.04
C ASN A 65 18.51 -13.95 -2.57
N VAL A 66 18.55 -14.19 -3.90
CA VAL A 66 19.60 -14.99 -4.57
C VAL A 66 20.02 -14.34 -5.88
N TYR A 67 21.27 -13.89 -5.99
CA TYR A 67 21.88 -13.41 -7.23
C TYR A 67 22.69 -14.52 -7.90
N THR A 68 22.83 -14.55 -9.27
CA THR A 68 22.21 -13.60 -10.22
C THR A 68 20.85 -14.07 -10.73
N ASP A 69 20.61 -15.36 -10.75
CA ASP A 69 19.52 -15.98 -11.50
C ASP A 69 18.49 -16.70 -10.58
N GLY A 70 18.52 -16.44 -9.27
CA GLY A 70 17.66 -17.10 -8.29
C GLY A 70 18.11 -18.53 -8.00
N MET A 71 17.22 -19.30 -7.36
CA MET A 71 17.49 -20.71 -7.05
C MET A 71 17.19 -21.60 -8.25
N SER A 72 18.12 -22.49 -8.59
CA SER A 72 17.94 -23.43 -9.69
C SER A 72 16.77 -24.41 -9.45
N PRO A 73 15.99 -24.78 -10.48
CA PRO A 73 15.00 -25.85 -10.37
C PRO A 73 15.61 -27.25 -10.15
N TYR A 74 16.91 -27.41 -10.43
CA TYR A 74 17.63 -28.68 -10.32
C TYR A 74 18.40 -28.75 -9.00
N LYS A 75 17.88 -29.51 -8.01
CA LYS A 75 18.41 -29.57 -6.62
C LYS A 75 19.87 -30.10 -6.53
N ASP A 76 20.34 -30.85 -7.51
CA ASP A 76 21.71 -31.37 -7.54
C ASP A 76 22.71 -30.41 -8.19
N SER A 77 22.26 -29.34 -8.82
CA SER A 77 23.09 -28.38 -9.54
C SER A 77 24.01 -27.59 -8.60
N LYS A 78 25.08 -27.05 -9.16
CA LYS A 78 26.01 -26.17 -8.44
C LYS A 78 25.30 -24.86 -8.04
N GLU A 79 24.47 -24.35 -8.93
CA GLU A 79 23.70 -23.11 -8.75
C GLU A 79 22.71 -23.24 -7.59
N TYR A 80 22.01 -24.39 -7.46
CA TYR A 80 21.14 -24.67 -6.31
C TYR A 80 21.92 -24.66 -4.99
N LYS A 81 23.06 -25.37 -4.93
CA LYS A 81 23.90 -25.45 -3.72
C LYS A 81 24.45 -24.08 -3.32
N GLU A 82 24.81 -23.24 -4.30
CA GLU A 82 25.23 -21.88 -4.04
C GLU A 82 24.09 -21.01 -3.51
N ALA A 83 22.89 -21.12 -4.08
CA ALA A 83 21.70 -20.43 -3.60
C ALA A 83 21.37 -20.82 -2.15
N VAL A 84 21.44 -22.10 -1.81
CA VAL A 84 21.30 -22.60 -0.43
C VAL A 84 22.28 -21.90 0.50
N ARG A 85 23.57 -21.88 0.15
CA ARG A 85 24.61 -21.22 0.95
C ARG A 85 24.34 -19.73 1.17
N ILE A 86 23.87 -19.05 0.13
CA ILE A 86 23.51 -17.62 0.20
C ILE A 86 22.33 -17.41 1.15
N LEU A 87 21.28 -18.20 1.01
CA LEU A 87 20.09 -18.12 1.88
C LEU A 87 20.41 -18.47 3.34
N GLU A 88 21.23 -19.48 3.59
CA GLU A 88 21.70 -19.80 4.95
C GLU A 88 22.45 -18.63 5.58
N ASN A 89 23.31 -17.94 4.81
CA ASN A 89 24.03 -16.75 5.28
C ASN A 89 23.10 -15.58 5.62
N GLN A 90 21.96 -15.48 4.96
CA GLN A 90 20.94 -14.47 5.29
C GLN A 90 20.12 -14.89 6.50
N LEU A 91 19.57 -16.12 6.46
CA LEU A 91 18.63 -16.60 7.47
C LEU A 91 19.26 -16.82 8.86
N LYS A 92 20.56 -17.08 8.95
CA LYS A 92 21.26 -17.26 10.22
C LYS A 92 21.09 -16.07 11.18
N ILE A 93 20.90 -14.85 10.68
CA ILE A 93 20.68 -13.65 11.53
C ILE A 93 19.37 -13.73 12.33
N THR A 94 18.47 -14.62 11.95
CA THR A 94 17.16 -14.81 12.62
C THR A 94 17.24 -15.77 13.81
N LYS A 95 18.39 -16.44 14.05
CA LYS A 95 18.53 -17.51 15.03
C LYS A 95 18.02 -17.14 16.44
N ASN A 96 18.34 -15.92 16.89
CA ASN A 96 17.96 -15.43 18.22
C ASN A 96 16.83 -14.39 18.15
N PHE A 97 16.24 -14.18 16.98
CA PHE A 97 15.16 -13.23 16.79
C PHE A 97 13.84 -13.78 17.31
N LYS A 98 13.15 -12.99 18.15
CA LYS A 98 11.89 -13.37 18.80
C LYS A 98 10.64 -12.93 18.04
N GLY A 99 10.81 -12.09 17.03
CA GLY A 99 9.73 -11.55 16.20
C GLY A 99 9.36 -12.46 15.04
N LYS A 100 8.59 -11.94 14.09
CA LYS A 100 8.21 -12.61 12.84
C LYS A 100 9.21 -12.28 11.74
N THR A 101 9.47 -13.23 10.85
CA THR A 101 10.30 -13.03 9.66
C THR A 101 9.49 -13.27 8.42
N PHE A 102 9.68 -12.42 7.40
CA PHE A 102 9.10 -12.57 6.06
C PHE A 102 10.17 -12.34 5.01
N LEU A 103 10.10 -13.12 3.93
CA LEU A 103 10.89 -12.92 2.71
C LEU A 103 9.91 -12.74 1.55
N ILE A 104 10.07 -11.64 0.81
CA ILE A 104 9.36 -11.47 -0.46
C ILE A 104 10.29 -11.76 -1.63
N PRO A 105 9.80 -12.22 -2.78
CA PRO A 105 10.63 -12.41 -3.97
C PRO A 105 10.94 -11.07 -4.65
N GLY A 106 12.16 -10.94 -5.20
CA GLY A 106 12.53 -9.92 -6.17
C GLY A 106 12.56 -10.48 -7.59
N ASN A 107 13.04 -9.69 -8.56
CA ASN A 107 13.13 -10.15 -9.95
C ASN A 107 14.21 -11.23 -10.13
N HIS A 108 15.33 -11.14 -9.44
CA HIS A 108 16.39 -12.15 -9.53
C HIS A 108 15.93 -13.51 -9.02
N ASP A 109 15.05 -13.56 -8.02
CA ASP A 109 14.50 -14.81 -7.48
C ASP A 109 13.64 -15.56 -8.52
N TRP A 110 13.14 -14.86 -9.57
CA TRP A 110 12.33 -15.41 -10.66
C TRP A 110 13.12 -15.85 -11.90
N TYR A 111 14.37 -15.44 -12.06
CA TYR A 111 15.12 -15.67 -13.32
C TYR A 111 15.36 -17.15 -13.64
N SER A 112 15.37 -18.02 -12.64
CA SER A 112 15.37 -19.48 -12.86
C SER A 112 13.97 -20.07 -13.06
N GLY A 113 12.95 -19.24 -13.28
CA GLY A 113 11.57 -19.61 -13.54
C GLY A 113 10.78 -19.99 -12.29
N PHE A 114 9.52 -20.32 -12.49
CA PHE A 114 8.56 -20.57 -11.41
C PHE A 114 8.96 -21.75 -10.50
N GLU A 115 9.52 -22.83 -11.07
CA GLU A 115 10.00 -23.98 -10.28
C GLU A 115 11.22 -23.63 -9.41
N GLY A 116 12.08 -22.72 -9.90
CA GLY A 116 13.19 -22.19 -9.10
C GLY A 116 12.68 -21.40 -7.89
N LEU A 117 11.66 -20.57 -8.09
CA LEU A 117 11.02 -19.81 -7.03
C LEU A 117 10.35 -20.73 -5.98
N LYS A 118 9.66 -21.80 -6.41
CA LYS A 118 9.06 -22.80 -5.51
C LYS A 118 10.12 -23.53 -4.69
N ASN A 119 11.24 -23.89 -5.30
CA ASN A 119 12.37 -24.49 -4.57
C ASN A 119 12.94 -23.54 -3.51
N GLN A 120 13.00 -22.24 -3.81
CA GLN A 120 13.44 -21.23 -2.85
C GLN A 120 12.47 -21.09 -1.69
N GLU A 121 11.16 -21.04 -1.96
CA GLU A 121 10.12 -21.04 -0.94
C GLU A 121 10.19 -22.28 -0.04
N GLU A 122 10.26 -23.46 -0.65
CA GLU A 122 10.40 -24.75 0.08
C GLU A 122 11.63 -24.72 0.98
N PHE A 123 12.79 -24.30 0.45
CA PHE A 123 14.02 -24.25 1.23
C PHE A 123 13.91 -23.30 2.42
N VAL A 124 13.44 -22.07 2.18
CA VAL A 124 13.32 -21.03 3.21
C VAL A 124 12.35 -21.45 4.31
N ASN A 125 11.18 -21.96 3.95
CA ASN A 125 10.18 -22.41 4.91
C ASN A 125 10.69 -23.62 5.74
N ASN A 126 11.40 -24.55 5.13
CA ASN A 126 12.02 -25.69 5.82
C ASN A 126 13.12 -25.23 6.79
N TYR A 127 14.00 -24.31 6.35
CA TYR A 127 15.04 -23.73 7.22
C TYR A 127 14.44 -23.04 8.45
N MET A 128 13.29 -22.44 8.30
CA MET A 128 12.54 -21.74 9.37
C MET A 128 11.61 -22.67 10.15
N ASN A 129 11.90 -23.98 10.18
CA ASN A 129 11.14 -25.02 10.89
C ASN A 129 9.69 -25.18 10.42
N GLY A 130 9.45 -25.12 9.14
CA GLY A 130 8.13 -25.26 8.52
C GLY A 130 7.20 -24.07 8.70
N LYS A 131 7.72 -22.92 9.14
CA LYS A 131 6.96 -21.68 9.17
C LYS A 131 6.84 -21.11 7.76
N GLU A 132 5.67 -20.64 7.40
CA GLU A 132 5.43 -19.94 6.14
C GLU A 132 5.98 -18.52 6.24
N VAL A 133 7.24 -18.32 5.86
CA VAL A 133 7.93 -17.02 5.91
C VAL A 133 8.20 -16.45 4.53
N PHE A 134 8.28 -17.31 3.49
CA PHE A 134 8.35 -16.84 2.11
C PHE A 134 6.94 -16.44 1.65
N THR A 135 6.78 -15.19 1.20
CA THR A 135 5.46 -14.61 0.96
C THR A 135 5.50 -13.60 -0.20
N PRO A 136 4.47 -13.50 -1.04
CA PRO A 136 3.24 -14.30 -1.04
C PRO A 136 3.49 -15.77 -1.31
N LYS A 137 2.68 -16.62 -0.66
CA LYS A 137 2.77 -18.08 -0.74
C LYS A 137 2.50 -18.60 -2.15
N ASP A 138 3.13 -19.72 -2.49
CA ASP A 138 2.94 -20.44 -3.76
C ASP A 138 3.24 -19.56 -5.00
N GLY A 139 4.09 -18.55 -4.85
CA GLY A 139 4.42 -17.57 -5.90
C GLY A 139 3.27 -16.65 -6.29
N CYS A 140 2.19 -16.60 -5.51
CA CYS A 140 1.01 -15.75 -5.76
C CYS A 140 1.32 -14.25 -5.71
N GLY A 141 0.36 -13.42 -6.16
CA GLY A 141 0.58 -11.97 -6.29
C GLY A 141 0.54 -11.20 -4.98
N ILE A 142 -0.24 -11.63 -3.97
CA ILE A 142 -0.49 -10.83 -2.76
C ILE A 142 -0.96 -11.69 -1.59
N ASP A 143 -0.43 -11.37 -0.38
CA ASP A 143 -0.91 -11.88 0.91
C ASP A 143 -1.06 -10.75 1.93
N ASP A 144 -1.82 -11.00 3.02
CA ASP A 144 -1.99 -10.06 4.13
C ASP A 144 -1.82 -10.73 5.50
N PHE A 145 -1.18 -9.99 6.43
CA PHE A 145 -0.88 -10.48 7.78
C PHE A 145 -1.28 -9.43 8.82
N GLU A 146 -2.16 -9.80 9.72
CA GLU A 146 -2.43 -9.01 10.91
C GLU A 146 -1.31 -9.24 11.93
N LEU A 147 -0.50 -8.22 12.18
CA LEU A 147 0.64 -8.32 13.10
C LEU A 147 0.24 -7.98 14.53
N THR A 148 -0.55 -6.91 14.69
CA THR A 148 -1.21 -6.51 15.93
C THR A 148 -2.60 -5.94 15.60
N GLU A 149 -3.40 -5.59 16.61
CA GLU A 149 -4.67 -4.91 16.39
C GLU A 149 -4.53 -3.57 15.64
N ALA A 150 -3.35 -2.93 15.73
CA ALA A 150 -3.04 -1.63 15.15
C ALA A 150 -2.19 -1.68 13.87
N VAL A 151 -1.65 -2.85 13.49
CA VAL A 151 -0.66 -2.95 12.41
C VAL A 151 -0.94 -4.14 11.50
N THR A 152 -0.98 -3.88 10.20
CA THR A 152 -1.14 -4.89 9.14
C THR A 152 0.03 -4.81 8.16
N LEU A 153 0.54 -5.97 7.73
CA LEU A 153 1.49 -6.11 6.64
C LEU A 153 0.76 -6.68 5.42
N ILE A 154 0.94 -6.07 4.27
CA ILE A 154 0.53 -6.60 2.97
C ILE A 154 1.81 -6.87 2.18
N THR A 155 2.00 -8.10 1.72
CA THR A 155 3.14 -8.49 0.90
C THR A 155 2.70 -8.67 -0.55
N ILE A 156 3.50 -8.15 -1.48
CA ILE A 156 3.20 -8.18 -2.91
C ILE A 156 4.40 -8.76 -3.65
N ASN A 157 4.15 -9.80 -4.44
CA ASN A 157 5.09 -10.30 -5.42
C ASN A 157 4.96 -9.47 -6.69
N SER A 158 5.74 -8.39 -6.76
CA SER A 158 5.67 -7.46 -7.90
C SER A 158 6.16 -8.09 -9.20
N GLN A 159 7.09 -9.06 -9.16
CA GLN A 159 7.55 -9.76 -10.36
C GLN A 159 6.45 -10.64 -10.97
N TRP A 160 5.61 -11.28 -10.14
CA TRP A 160 4.42 -12.01 -10.62
C TRP A 160 3.54 -11.12 -11.53
N PHE A 161 3.42 -9.85 -11.24
CA PHE A 161 2.65 -8.91 -12.05
C PHE A 161 3.30 -8.64 -13.41
N PHE A 162 4.64 -8.72 -13.51
CA PHE A 162 5.39 -8.43 -14.74
C PHE A 162 5.64 -9.68 -15.59
N GLU A 163 5.57 -10.88 -14.99
CA GLU A 163 5.82 -12.14 -15.70
C GLU A 163 4.89 -12.36 -16.89
N ASP A 164 5.42 -12.98 -17.94
CA ASP A 164 4.57 -13.52 -19.00
C ASP A 164 4.00 -14.87 -18.55
N TRP A 165 2.76 -14.84 -18.12
CA TRP A 165 2.06 -16.02 -17.60
C TRP A 165 1.91 -17.16 -18.64
N ASN A 166 2.06 -16.87 -19.94
CA ASN A 166 2.07 -17.92 -20.96
C ASN A 166 3.30 -18.84 -20.82
N ASN A 167 4.40 -18.31 -20.26
CA ASN A 167 5.59 -19.11 -19.96
C ASN A 167 5.44 -19.95 -18.68
N HIS A 168 4.43 -19.63 -17.87
CA HIS A 168 4.17 -20.24 -16.56
C HIS A 168 2.69 -20.58 -16.42
N PRO A 169 2.15 -21.54 -17.18
CA PRO A 169 0.70 -21.78 -17.25
C PRO A 169 0.05 -22.18 -15.91
N THR A 170 0.84 -22.68 -14.96
CA THR A 170 0.38 -23.08 -13.62
C THR A 170 0.58 -22.01 -12.54
N ILE A 171 1.08 -20.81 -12.91
CA ILE A 171 1.47 -19.74 -11.96
C ILE A 171 0.35 -19.33 -11.00
N ASN A 172 -0.90 -19.51 -11.38
CA ASN A 172 -2.06 -19.10 -10.58
C ASN A 172 -2.89 -20.30 -10.07
N ASP A 173 -2.45 -21.56 -10.26
CA ASP A 173 -3.29 -22.72 -9.94
C ASP A 173 -3.62 -22.78 -8.43
N ASP A 174 -2.65 -22.49 -7.60
CA ASP A 174 -2.79 -22.49 -6.13
C ASP A 174 -3.19 -21.13 -5.56
N CYS A 175 -3.38 -20.10 -6.41
CA CYS A 175 -3.68 -18.74 -5.98
C CYS A 175 -5.18 -18.45 -5.92
N SER A 176 -5.63 -17.68 -4.96
CA SER A 176 -7.00 -17.14 -4.90
C SER A 176 -7.26 -16.07 -5.95
N ILE A 177 -6.21 -15.44 -6.46
CA ILE A 177 -6.24 -14.39 -7.48
C ILE A 177 -5.85 -15.00 -8.81
N LYS A 178 -6.70 -14.81 -9.84
CA LYS A 178 -6.52 -15.42 -11.17
C LYS A 178 -6.22 -14.40 -12.27
N SER A 179 -6.26 -13.11 -11.94
CA SER A 179 -5.98 -12.04 -12.90
C SER A 179 -5.30 -10.85 -12.24
N ARG A 180 -4.62 -10.02 -13.06
CA ARG A 180 -4.03 -8.75 -12.59
C ARG A 180 -5.10 -7.76 -12.11
N GLU A 181 -6.31 -7.85 -12.62
CA GLU A 181 -7.42 -7.01 -12.16
C GLU A 181 -7.93 -7.46 -10.79
N ASP A 182 -8.06 -8.76 -10.55
CA ASP A 182 -8.41 -9.31 -9.23
C ASP A 182 -7.38 -8.93 -8.16
N PHE A 183 -6.10 -8.83 -8.55
CA PHE A 183 -5.05 -8.34 -7.66
C PHE A 183 -5.34 -6.92 -7.16
N PHE A 184 -5.71 -6.00 -8.05
CA PHE A 184 -6.03 -4.63 -7.64
C PHE A 184 -7.30 -4.55 -6.79
N LEU A 185 -8.32 -5.33 -7.13
CA LEU A 185 -9.54 -5.44 -6.32
C LEU A 185 -9.25 -5.99 -4.92
N LYS A 186 -8.39 -7.00 -4.81
CA LYS A 186 -7.95 -7.54 -3.53
C LYS A 186 -7.18 -6.51 -2.72
N LEU A 187 -6.19 -5.83 -3.32
CA LEU A 187 -5.40 -4.79 -2.66
C LEU A 187 -6.29 -3.65 -2.14
N GLU A 188 -7.22 -3.16 -2.97
CA GLU A 188 -8.19 -2.14 -2.59
C GLU A 188 -9.04 -2.60 -1.39
N SER A 189 -9.51 -3.85 -1.42
CA SER A 189 -10.27 -4.44 -0.32
C SER A 189 -9.46 -4.51 0.98
N LEU A 190 -8.16 -4.88 0.89
CA LEU A 190 -7.26 -4.97 2.04
C LEU A 190 -6.97 -3.60 2.65
N ILE A 191 -6.72 -2.58 1.83
CA ILE A 191 -6.54 -1.20 2.29
C ILE A 191 -7.80 -0.72 3.03
N ALA A 192 -8.97 -0.92 2.43
CA ALA A 192 -10.23 -0.53 3.05
C ALA A 192 -10.52 -1.27 4.37
N LYS A 193 -10.25 -2.59 4.41
CA LYS A 193 -10.41 -3.41 5.61
C LYS A 193 -9.56 -2.91 6.78
N ASN A 194 -8.38 -2.37 6.48
CA ASN A 194 -7.39 -1.97 7.47
C ASN A 194 -7.25 -0.44 7.59
N GLU A 195 -8.22 0.36 7.16
CA GLU A 195 -8.16 1.84 7.16
C GLU A 195 -7.96 2.47 8.54
N ASN A 196 -8.16 1.71 9.62
CA ASN A 196 -7.93 2.14 11.01
C ASN A 196 -6.59 1.66 11.58
N LYS A 197 -5.77 0.95 10.79
CA LYS A 197 -4.47 0.38 11.19
C LYS A 197 -3.35 1.07 10.43
N THR A 198 -2.15 1.02 10.95
CA THR A 198 -0.95 1.31 10.15
C THR A 198 -0.75 0.17 9.16
N ILE A 199 -0.71 0.47 7.87
CA ILE A 199 -0.56 -0.51 6.79
C ILE A 199 0.86 -0.39 6.23
N ILE A 200 1.62 -1.48 6.29
CA ILE A 200 2.89 -1.60 5.59
C ILE A 200 2.66 -2.44 4.34
N ILE A 201 2.91 -1.87 3.17
CA ILE A 201 2.88 -2.58 1.89
C ILE A 201 4.32 -2.89 1.51
N SER A 202 4.67 -4.18 1.48
CA SER A 202 6.00 -4.66 1.10
C SER A 202 5.97 -5.21 -0.31
N LEU A 203 6.79 -4.66 -1.20
CA LEU A 203 7.01 -5.17 -2.56
C LEU A 203 8.44 -4.87 -2.98
N HIS A 204 9.02 -5.73 -3.84
CA HIS A 204 10.42 -5.55 -4.25
C HIS A 204 10.63 -4.27 -5.08
N HIS A 205 9.84 -4.07 -6.13
CA HIS A 205 9.96 -2.93 -7.03
C HIS A 205 9.32 -1.67 -6.43
N PRO A 206 10.07 -0.58 -6.20
CA PRO A 206 9.55 0.63 -5.56
C PRO A 206 8.55 1.39 -6.44
N LEU A 207 7.54 2.02 -5.82
CA LEU A 207 6.57 2.87 -6.53
C LEU A 207 7.15 4.24 -6.88
N LEU A 208 8.09 4.73 -6.06
CA LEU A 208 8.85 5.95 -6.24
C LEU A 208 10.33 5.65 -5.99
N THR A 209 11.23 6.16 -6.82
CA THR A 209 12.68 5.91 -6.68
C THR A 209 13.50 7.10 -7.15
N ASN A 210 14.61 7.35 -6.49
CA ASN A 210 15.66 8.29 -6.85
C ASN A 210 16.90 7.58 -7.44
N GLY A 211 16.81 6.27 -7.66
CA GLY A 211 17.91 5.44 -8.18
C GLY A 211 17.86 5.24 -9.69
N SER A 212 18.69 4.30 -10.15
CA SER A 212 18.94 4.06 -11.58
C SER A 212 17.74 3.48 -12.33
N HIS A 213 16.91 2.66 -11.69
CA HIS A 213 15.70 2.09 -12.29
C HIS A 213 14.59 3.14 -12.47
N GLY A 214 14.63 4.24 -11.71
CA GLY A 214 13.82 5.44 -11.93
C GLY A 214 14.36 6.37 -13.02
N GLY A 215 15.40 5.96 -13.74
CA GLY A 215 16.05 6.77 -14.78
C GLY A 215 16.96 7.88 -14.22
N GLN A 216 17.32 7.81 -12.94
CA GLN A 216 18.26 8.75 -12.31
C GLN A 216 19.69 8.16 -12.39
N PHE A 217 20.47 8.62 -13.37
CA PHE A 217 21.86 8.19 -13.53
C PHE A 217 22.81 9.27 -13.02
N SER A 218 23.89 8.86 -12.33
CA SER A 218 24.96 9.77 -11.99
C SER A 218 25.64 10.32 -13.25
N LEU A 219 26.16 11.55 -13.19
CA LEU A 219 26.94 12.12 -14.29
C LEU A 219 28.09 11.20 -14.71
N ARG A 220 28.71 10.49 -13.77
CA ARG A 220 29.76 9.52 -14.03
C ARG A 220 29.23 8.34 -14.86
N ARG A 221 28.07 7.80 -14.56
CA ARG A 221 27.44 6.68 -15.29
C ARG A 221 26.97 7.12 -16.69
N VAL A 222 26.49 8.36 -16.81
CA VAL A 222 26.11 8.96 -18.10
C VAL A 222 27.34 9.17 -19.01
N LEU A 223 28.48 9.59 -18.43
CA LEU A 223 29.68 9.89 -19.19
C LEU A 223 30.60 8.68 -19.42
N LEU A 224 30.61 7.70 -18.55
CA LEU A 224 31.59 6.62 -18.51
C LEU A 224 30.98 5.20 -18.63
N SER A 225 29.74 5.10 -19.08
CA SER A 225 28.95 3.87 -19.17
C SER A 225 29.79 2.60 -19.37
N THR A 226 29.58 1.69 -18.49
CA THR A 226 29.36 0.26 -18.46
C THR A 226 30.06 -0.40 -17.27
N GLU A 227 29.45 -1.39 -16.71
CA GLU A 227 30.01 -2.36 -15.74
C GLU A 227 31.10 -3.27 -16.40
N GLY A 228 31.60 -2.91 -17.58
CA GLY A 228 32.60 -3.65 -18.34
C GLY A 228 33.85 -2.81 -18.68
N HIS A 229 34.96 -3.49 -18.97
CA HIS A 229 36.31 -2.94 -19.16
C HIS A 229 36.49 -1.95 -20.33
N PHE A 230 35.42 -1.57 -21.07
CA PHE A 230 35.52 -0.65 -22.21
C PHE A 230 34.84 0.69 -21.92
N LYS A 231 35.62 1.75 -21.87
CA LYS A 231 35.14 3.14 -21.69
C LYS A 231 34.78 3.72 -23.06
N VAL A 232 33.49 3.72 -23.42
CA VAL A 232 33.02 4.37 -24.64
C VAL A 232 32.03 5.48 -24.28
N PRO A 233 32.45 6.74 -24.19
CA PRO A 233 31.70 7.84 -23.61
C PRO A 233 30.32 8.11 -24.26
N ILE A 234 30.21 7.95 -25.59
CA ILE A 234 29.00 8.29 -26.35
C ILE A 234 27.96 7.17 -26.30
N LEU A 235 28.39 5.91 -26.40
CA LEU A 235 27.47 4.76 -26.39
C LEU A 235 26.74 4.60 -25.05
N GLY A 236 27.37 4.96 -23.95
CA GLY A 236 26.75 4.91 -22.65
C GLY A 236 25.70 5.96 -22.44
N THR A 237 25.92 7.15 -22.95
CA THR A 237 24.90 8.20 -22.94
C THR A 237 23.70 7.79 -23.78
N VAL A 238 23.91 7.18 -24.95
CA VAL A 238 22.83 6.67 -25.83
C VAL A 238 22.12 5.51 -25.17
N TYR A 239 22.82 4.54 -24.58
CA TYR A 239 22.22 3.43 -23.85
C TYR A 239 21.41 3.90 -22.64
N GLY A 240 21.96 4.80 -21.83
CA GLY A 240 21.26 5.41 -20.70
C GLY A 240 20.04 6.22 -21.13
N LEU A 241 20.13 6.94 -22.26
CA LEU A 241 19.00 7.67 -22.83
C LEU A 241 17.92 6.72 -23.37
N LEU A 242 18.32 5.68 -24.11
CA LEU A 242 17.40 4.64 -24.60
C LEU A 242 16.72 3.92 -23.43
N ARG A 243 17.45 3.50 -22.41
CA ARG A 243 16.88 2.90 -21.20
C ARG A 243 15.91 3.84 -20.50
N LYS A 244 16.25 5.14 -20.43
CA LYS A 244 15.41 6.18 -19.83
C LYS A 244 14.15 6.49 -20.63
N THR A 245 14.15 6.31 -21.95
CA THR A 245 13.04 6.74 -22.82
C THR A 245 12.23 5.60 -23.42
N SER A 246 12.79 4.38 -23.50
CA SER A 246 12.17 3.26 -24.23
C SER A 246 11.38 2.29 -23.36
N GLY A 247 11.61 2.25 -22.04
CA GLY A 247 10.96 1.27 -21.15
C GLY A 247 11.18 -0.19 -21.58
N ILE A 248 12.29 -0.49 -22.28
CA ILE A 248 12.59 -1.83 -22.83
C ILE A 248 12.76 -2.87 -21.72
N SER A 249 13.42 -2.51 -20.62
CA SER A 249 13.57 -3.42 -19.48
C SER A 249 12.30 -3.45 -18.63
N SER A 250 11.79 -4.65 -18.34
CA SER A 250 10.66 -4.85 -17.41
C SER A 250 10.96 -4.38 -15.99
N GLN A 251 12.25 -4.21 -15.68
CA GLN A 251 12.76 -3.81 -14.36
C GLN A 251 12.86 -2.29 -14.18
N ASP A 252 12.62 -1.50 -15.22
CA ASP A 252 12.70 -0.04 -15.15
C ASP A 252 11.32 0.59 -14.98
N ALA A 253 11.20 1.61 -14.13
CA ALA A 253 9.93 2.28 -13.79
C ALA A 253 9.16 2.84 -15.00
N LEU A 254 9.83 3.05 -16.14
CA LEU A 254 9.19 3.49 -17.39
C LEU A 254 8.64 2.34 -18.24
N ASN A 255 8.91 1.09 -17.89
CA ASN A 255 8.25 -0.05 -18.55
C ASN A 255 6.74 0.03 -18.33
N LYS A 256 5.96 -0.32 -19.38
CA LYS A 256 4.50 -0.21 -19.34
C LYS A 256 3.86 -1.01 -18.19
N GLY A 257 4.34 -2.23 -17.95
CA GLY A 257 3.83 -3.09 -16.87
C GLY A 257 4.15 -2.51 -15.49
N TYR A 258 5.42 -2.15 -15.27
CA TYR A 258 5.86 -1.54 -14.02
C TYR A 258 5.15 -0.21 -13.75
N ASN A 259 5.08 0.66 -14.76
CA ASN A 259 4.38 1.95 -14.65
C ASN A 259 2.90 1.77 -14.31
N ASN A 260 2.23 0.80 -14.92
CA ASN A 260 0.82 0.48 -14.62
C ASN A 260 0.64 0.05 -13.16
N LEU A 261 1.45 -0.92 -12.67
CA LEU A 261 1.41 -1.35 -11.27
C LEU A 261 1.64 -0.18 -10.31
N SER A 262 2.74 0.58 -10.54
CA SER A 262 3.11 1.71 -9.70
C SER A 262 2.03 2.78 -9.66
N ARG A 263 1.51 3.22 -10.81
CA ARG A 263 0.49 4.28 -10.88
C ARG A 263 -0.80 3.86 -10.20
N ARG A 264 -1.29 2.63 -10.44
CA ARG A 264 -2.53 2.14 -9.83
C ARG A 264 -2.41 1.98 -8.32
N ILE A 265 -1.32 1.41 -7.81
CA ILE A 265 -1.11 1.32 -6.35
C ILE A 265 -1.03 2.73 -5.75
N ARG A 266 -0.27 3.65 -6.36
CA ARG A 266 -0.17 5.04 -5.88
C ARG A 266 -1.51 5.73 -5.84
N ALA A 267 -2.34 5.58 -6.89
CA ALA A 267 -3.69 6.15 -6.90
C ALA A 267 -4.58 5.62 -5.76
N MET A 268 -4.42 4.35 -5.38
CA MET A 268 -5.17 3.74 -4.27
C MET A 268 -4.73 4.25 -2.90
N ILE A 269 -3.41 4.47 -2.70
CA ILE A 269 -2.86 4.81 -1.38
C ILE A 269 -2.70 6.31 -1.17
N GLN A 270 -2.74 7.13 -2.21
CA GLN A 270 -2.60 8.60 -2.11
C GLN A 270 -3.60 9.25 -1.15
N PRO A 271 -4.88 8.85 -1.08
CA PRO A 271 -5.81 9.38 -0.09
C PRO A 271 -5.57 8.89 1.35
N GLU A 272 -4.74 7.88 1.54
CA GLU A 272 -4.56 7.20 2.81
C GLU A 272 -3.35 7.78 3.58
N ASN A 273 -3.56 8.17 4.84
CA ASN A 273 -2.50 8.76 5.66
C ASN A 273 -1.71 7.73 6.47
N ASN A 274 -2.20 6.50 6.53
CA ASN A 274 -1.73 5.40 7.38
C ASN A 274 -0.95 4.32 6.61
N VAL A 275 -0.63 4.55 5.34
CA VAL A 275 0.07 3.60 4.46
C VAL A 275 1.52 4.00 4.26
N ILE A 276 2.43 3.03 4.40
CA ILE A 276 3.85 3.13 4.06
C ILE A 276 4.20 1.99 3.12
N VAL A 277 4.91 2.31 2.06
CA VAL A 277 5.44 1.34 1.08
C VAL A 277 6.90 1.08 1.38
N VAL A 278 7.30 -0.19 1.44
CA VAL A 278 8.68 -0.61 1.70
C VAL A 278 9.18 -1.51 0.58
N SER A 279 10.40 -1.26 0.08
CA SER A 279 10.94 -1.92 -1.13
C SER A 279 12.45 -2.14 -1.08
N GLY A 280 12.92 -3.07 -1.94
CA GLY A 280 14.32 -3.26 -2.33
C GLY A 280 14.59 -2.70 -3.72
N HIS A 281 15.21 -3.51 -4.59
CA HIS A 281 15.48 -3.29 -6.02
C HIS A 281 16.51 -2.20 -6.35
N GLU A 282 16.40 -1.04 -5.76
CA GLU A 282 17.46 -0.03 -5.82
C GLU A 282 18.47 -0.31 -4.72
N HIS A 283 19.73 -0.48 -5.11
CA HIS A 283 20.79 -0.85 -4.15
C HIS A 283 21.24 0.36 -3.30
N SER A 284 20.28 1.00 -2.66
CA SER A 284 20.43 2.23 -1.87
C SER A 284 19.48 2.24 -0.67
N LEU A 285 19.63 3.25 0.19
CA LEU A 285 18.67 3.60 1.24
C LEU A 285 17.98 4.90 0.83
N GLU A 286 16.65 4.90 0.71
CA GLU A 286 15.92 6.07 0.27
C GLU A 286 14.62 6.27 1.05
N TYR A 287 14.29 7.53 1.33
CA TYR A 287 12.95 7.95 1.72
C TYR A 287 12.46 9.01 0.74
N ILE A 288 11.29 8.76 0.19
CA ILE A 288 10.64 9.66 -0.77
C ILE A 288 9.19 9.85 -0.33
N GLU A 289 8.76 11.10 -0.24
CA GLU A 289 7.36 11.43 0.01
C GLU A 289 6.86 12.35 -1.11
N LYS A 290 5.92 11.84 -1.89
CA LYS A 290 5.30 12.58 -2.98
C LYS A 290 3.81 12.27 -3.07
N ASP A 291 3.00 13.30 -3.18
CA ASP A 291 1.53 13.18 -3.31
C ASP A 291 0.94 12.27 -2.21
N ASN A 292 1.38 12.46 -0.96
CA ASN A 292 1.05 11.64 0.22
C ASN A 292 1.50 10.16 0.17
N VAL A 293 2.17 9.72 -0.89
CA VAL A 293 2.77 8.38 -0.98
C VAL A 293 4.11 8.38 -0.26
N LYS A 294 4.26 7.53 0.76
CA LYS A 294 5.47 7.38 1.57
C LYS A 294 6.21 6.11 1.17
N GLN A 295 7.33 6.26 0.49
CA GLN A 295 8.18 5.17 0.00
C GLN A 295 9.46 5.10 0.83
N VAL A 296 9.74 3.92 1.38
CA VAL A 296 11.01 3.57 2.01
C VAL A 296 11.70 2.51 1.14
N ILE A 297 12.93 2.74 0.74
CA ILE A 297 13.76 1.76 0.04
C ILE A 297 14.91 1.37 0.97
N SER A 298 15.09 0.07 1.17
CA SER A 298 16.16 -0.51 1.97
C SER A 298 16.80 -1.68 1.21
N GLY A 299 17.29 -1.42 -0.01
CA GLY A 299 17.80 -2.41 -0.96
C GLY A 299 19.32 -2.50 -1.02
N SER A 300 20.04 -2.07 -0.01
CA SER A 300 21.51 -2.06 -0.03
C SER A 300 22.15 -3.06 0.93
N GLY A 301 21.53 -4.24 1.08
CA GLY A 301 22.01 -5.29 1.99
C GLY A 301 23.40 -5.82 1.63
N THR A 302 23.63 -6.15 0.37
CA THR A 302 24.93 -6.67 -0.12
C THR A 302 25.47 -6.00 -1.37
N LYS A 303 24.62 -5.30 -2.11
CA LYS A 303 24.99 -4.49 -3.28
C LYS A 303 24.79 -3.01 -3.00
N THR A 304 25.46 -2.16 -3.74
CA THR A 304 25.31 -0.69 -3.62
C THR A 304 25.26 -0.04 -4.99
N SER A 305 24.39 0.96 -5.14
CA SER A 305 24.35 1.84 -6.30
C SER A 305 24.25 3.31 -5.88
N GLU A 306 24.64 4.20 -6.79
CA GLU A 306 24.51 5.62 -6.54
C GLU A 306 23.04 6.03 -6.61
N ALA A 307 22.57 6.77 -5.60
CA ALA A 307 21.25 7.38 -5.56
C ALA A 307 21.36 8.86 -5.23
N ARG A 308 20.41 9.67 -5.70
CA ARG A 308 20.42 11.12 -5.51
C ARG A 308 19.03 11.61 -5.17
N ALA A 309 18.88 12.21 -3.98
CA ALA A 309 17.65 12.90 -3.59
C ALA A 309 17.27 13.97 -4.64
N ILE A 310 16.03 13.92 -5.12
CA ILE A 310 15.51 14.80 -6.17
C ILE A 310 14.81 16.00 -5.53
N TYR A 311 13.96 15.75 -4.55
CA TYR A 311 13.20 16.78 -3.87
C TYR A 311 13.83 17.15 -2.53
N PRO A 312 13.54 18.35 -1.98
CA PRO A 312 14.17 18.83 -0.74
C PRO A 312 13.99 17.95 0.49
N ASN A 313 12.90 17.18 0.55
CA ASN A 313 12.56 16.31 1.68
C ASN A 313 12.99 14.86 1.47
N ASP A 314 13.51 14.53 0.28
CA ASP A 314 13.98 13.18 0.00
C ASP A 314 15.29 12.91 0.72
N PHE A 315 15.46 11.67 1.15
CA PHE A 315 16.73 11.13 1.60
C PHE A 315 17.20 10.06 0.62
N SER A 316 18.49 10.02 0.30
CA SER A 316 19.11 8.97 -0.51
C SER A 316 20.57 8.74 -0.09
N TYR A 317 20.95 7.46 0.04
CA TYR A 317 22.29 7.05 0.45
C TYR A 317 22.72 5.77 -0.27
N GLY A 318 23.77 5.85 -1.07
CA GLY A 318 24.24 4.80 -1.98
C GLY A 318 25.30 3.88 -1.37
N ARG A 319 25.16 3.44 -0.12
CA ARG A 319 26.05 2.47 0.54
C ARG A 319 25.23 1.45 1.33
N ASN A 320 25.88 0.37 1.79
CA ASN A 320 25.25 -0.67 2.56
C ASN A 320 24.60 -0.16 3.85
N GLY A 321 23.48 -0.74 4.20
CA GLY A 321 22.76 -0.45 5.41
C GLY A 321 21.40 -1.12 5.44
N TYR A 322 20.58 -0.71 6.40
CA TYR A 322 19.22 -1.21 6.59
C TYR A 322 18.33 -0.13 7.22
N ALA A 323 17.03 -0.38 7.24
CA ALA A 323 16.06 0.54 7.82
C ALA A 323 15.30 -0.08 8.99
N THR A 324 14.78 0.77 9.88
CA THR A 324 13.73 0.39 10.85
C THR A 324 12.54 1.33 10.73
N LEU A 325 11.33 0.78 10.94
CA LEU A 325 10.12 1.54 11.15
C LEU A 325 9.58 1.21 12.54
N GLU A 326 9.47 2.21 13.39
CA GLU A 326 8.88 2.08 14.72
C GLU A 326 7.46 2.66 14.68
N VAL A 327 6.45 1.79 14.70
CA VAL A 327 5.04 2.18 14.86
C VAL A 327 4.78 2.41 16.34
N LEU A 328 4.29 3.60 16.69
CA LEU A 328 4.02 3.97 18.07
C LEU A 328 2.53 3.74 18.40
N LYS A 329 2.24 3.66 19.70
CA LYS A 329 0.86 3.49 20.22
C LYS A 329 -0.11 4.61 19.83
N ASP A 330 0.40 5.79 19.47
CA ASP A 330 -0.37 6.92 18.94
C ASP A 330 -0.52 6.89 17.42
N ALA A 331 -0.23 5.74 16.78
CA ALA A 331 -0.20 5.50 15.35
C ALA A 331 0.81 6.36 14.56
N SER A 332 1.65 7.13 15.21
CA SER A 332 2.77 7.78 14.52
C SER A 332 3.85 6.76 14.17
N VAL A 333 4.63 7.03 13.12
CA VAL A 333 5.69 6.13 12.66
C VAL A 333 7.00 6.87 12.51
N VAL A 334 8.06 6.30 13.05
CA VAL A 334 9.42 6.82 12.93
C VAL A 334 10.26 5.89 12.06
N LEU A 335 10.82 6.45 11.00
CA LEU A 335 11.80 5.80 10.13
C LEU A 335 13.20 6.13 10.61
N THR A 336 14.08 5.11 10.65
CA THR A 336 15.51 5.28 10.89
C THR A 336 16.32 4.46 9.89
N PHE A 337 17.30 5.08 9.23
CA PHE A 337 18.29 4.38 8.42
C PHE A 337 19.61 4.25 9.19
N PHE A 338 20.22 3.07 9.05
CA PHE A 338 21.47 2.70 9.68
C PHE A 338 22.50 2.27 8.64
N THR A 339 23.76 2.58 8.91
CA THR A 339 24.92 2.04 8.21
C THR A 339 26.01 1.67 9.21
N GLN A 340 27.09 1.08 8.71
CA GLN A 340 28.27 0.83 9.53
C GLN A 340 29.46 1.65 9.01
N GLU A 341 30.08 2.40 9.90
CA GLU A 341 31.31 3.16 9.66
C GLU A 341 32.36 2.81 10.72
N ASN A 342 33.55 2.42 10.26
CA ASN A 342 34.68 2.04 11.14
C ASN A 342 34.29 0.99 12.22
N GLY A 343 33.48 0.01 11.84
CA GLY A 343 33.01 -1.06 12.74
C GLY A 343 31.95 -0.63 13.76
N LYS A 344 31.42 0.59 13.65
CA LYS A 344 30.33 1.09 14.51
C LYS A 344 29.09 1.37 13.72
N GLU A 345 27.94 1.05 14.28
CA GLU A 345 26.65 1.41 13.72
C GLU A 345 26.44 2.93 13.82
N VAL A 346 25.99 3.54 12.73
CA VAL A 346 25.72 4.98 12.61
C VAL A 346 24.30 5.19 12.14
N VAL A 347 23.57 6.10 12.78
CA VAL A 347 22.28 6.59 12.32
C VAL A 347 22.50 7.63 11.22
N LEU A 348 22.03 7.33 10.01
CA LEU A 348 22.15 8.22 8.87
C LEU A 348 21.00 9.23 8.77
N TYR A 349 19.81 8.78 9.14
CA TYR A 349 18.58 9.53 8.99
C TYR A 349 17.56 9.03 10.02
N LYS A 350 16.83 9.93 10.65
CA LYS A 350 15.73 9.59 11.54
C LYS A 350 14.64 10.64 11.42
N GLN A 351 13.41 10.22 11.09
CA GLN A 351 12.29 11.13 10.92
C GLN A 351 10.97 10.47 11.30
N LYS A 352 10.05 11.25 11.88
CA LYS A 352 8.65 10.88 12.04
C LYS A 352 7.93 11.08 10.71
N ILE A 353 7.67 9.98 9.97
CA ILE A 353 7.08 9.99 8.64
C ILE A 353 5.54 9.91 8.64
N ILE A 354 4.95 9.36 9.69
CA ILE A 354 3.53 9.53 10.01
C ILE A 354 3.46 10.26 11.35
N LYS A 355 2.77 11.40 11.35
CA LYS A 355 2.52 12.17 12.58
C LYS A 355 1.27 11.61 13.25
N SER A 356 1.24 11.60 14.60
CA SER A 356 0.01 11.30 15.32
C SER A 356 -1.07 12.28 14.85
N VAL A 357 -2.19 11.72 14.41
CA VAL A 357 -3.37 12.55 14.14
C VAL A 357 -3.92 12.95 15.50
N ASN A 358 -3.55 14.14 16.01
CA ASN A 358 -4.38 14.79 16.99
C ASN A 358 -5.70 15.10 16.32
N ILE A 359 -6.64 14.15 16.39
CA ILE A 359 -8.03 14.45 16.10
C ILE A 359 -8.43 15.38 17.23
N GLU A 360 -8.35 16.69 16.99
CA GLU A 360 -9.13 17.63 17.78
C GLU A 360 -10.56 17.10 17.69
N MET A 361 -11.04 16.49 18.77
CA MET A 361 -12.39 15.96 18.80
C MET A 361 -13.33 17.13 18.64
N GLN A 362 -13.77 17.34 17.42
CA GLN A 362 -14.77 18.32 17.09
C GLN A 362 -15.99 17.99 17.99
N LYS A 363 -16.32 18.87 18.90
CA LYS A 363 -17.41 18.64 19.85
C LYS A 363 -18.75 18.79 19.11
N TYR A 364 -19.35 17.68 18.80
CA TYR A 364 -20.69 17.66 18.23
C TYR A 364 -21.78 17.73 19.34
N PRO A 365 -23.01 18.17 18.98
CA PRO A 365 -24.13 18.14 19.91
C PRO A 365 -24.36 16.73 20.49
N LYS A 366 -24.77 16.67 21.76
CA LYS A 366 -25.15 15.40 22.41
C LYS A 366 -26.62 15.05 22.28
N THR A 367 -27.44 16.02 21.92
CA THR A 367 -28.90 15.88 21.80
C THR A 367 -29.35 16.33 20.42
N PHE A 368 -30.28 15.60 19.85
CA PHE A 368 -30.79 15.82 18.51
C PHE A 368 -32.32 15.80 18.51
N PRO A 369 -32.98 16.50 17.54
CA PRO A 369 -34.44 16.39 17.39
C PRO A 369 -34.84 14.97 17.02
N LYS A 370 -36.07 14.58 17.30
CA LYS A 370 -36.58 13.24 16.95
C LYS A 370 -36.71 13.02 15.44
N THR A 371 -36.84 14.08 14.68
CA THR A 371 -37.00 14.06 13.21
C THR A 371 -36.31 15.26 12.60
N GLU A 372 -35.82 15.08 11.38
CA GLU A 372 -35.21 16.15 10.56
C GLU A 372 -35.90 16.16 9.20
N THR A 373 -36.01 17.35 8.59
CA THR A 373 -36.62 17.51 7.25
C THR A 373 -35.52 17.87 6.27
N VAL A 374 -35.15 16.92 5.41
CA VAL A 374 -33.99 17.01 4.52
C VAL A 374 -34.30 16.51 3.12
N SER A 375 -33.57 17.01 2.13
CA SER A 375 -33.53 16.48 0.75
C SER A 375 -32.26 15.67 0.55
N ILE A 376 -32.29 14.71 -0.38
CA ILE A 376 -31.09 13.91 -0.72
C ILE A 376 -30.04 14.81 -1.38
N TYR A 377 -30.46 15.68 -2.32
CA TYR A 377 -29.61 16.68 -2.95
C TYR A 377 -30.05 18.10 -2.58
N ASP A 378 -29.10 19.02 -2.54
CA ASP A 378 -29.42 20.44 -2.37
C ASP A 378 -30.22 20.93 -3.58
N PRO A 379 -31.45 21.45 -3.37
CA PRO A 379 -32.27 22.00 -4.44
C PRO A 379 -31.59 23.10 -5.26
N LYS A 380 -30.66 23.86 -4.67
CA LYS A 380 -29.96 24.95 -5.36
C LYS A 380 -29.00 24.42 -6.42
N THR A 381 -28.36 23.27 -6.17
CA THR A 381 -27.36 22.70 -7.08
C THR A 381 -27.93 21.69 -8.07
N ALA A 382 -28.98 20.96 -7.67
CA ALA A 382 -29.53 19.86 -8.47
C ALA A 382 -30.75 20.22 -9.33
N LYS A 383 -31.34 21.43 -9.19
CA LYS A 383 -32.45 21.88 -10.03
C LYS A 383 -31.96 22.18 -11.45
N LYS A 384 -32.62 21.63 -12.47
CA LYS A 384 -32.29 21.77 -13.87
C LYS A 384 -33.36 22.55 -14.63
N SER A 385 -32.98 23.23 -15.73
CA SER A 385 -33.91 23.94 -16.59
C SER A 385 -34.84 23.01 -17.35
N LYS A 386 -35.93 23.54 -17.91
CA LYS A 386 -36.83 22.79 -18.79
C LYS A 386 -36.11 22.31 -20.03
N PHE A 387 -35.25 23.15 -20.61
CA PHE A 387 -34.43 22.81 -21.79
C PHE A 387 -33.45 21.68 -21.50
N TYR A 388 -32.76 21.72 -20.36
CA TYR A 388 -31.88 20.65 -19.91
C TYR A 388 -32.66 19.33 -19.74
N SER A 389 -33.85 19.38 -19.13
CA SER A 389 -34.70 18.22 -18.93
C SER A 389 -35.31 17.67 -20.24
N PHE A 390 -35.46 18.49 -21.24
CA PHE A 390 -35.84 18.06 -22.59
C PHE A 390 -34.71 17.29 -23.27
N LEU A 391 -33.45 17.76 -23.16
CA LEU A 391 -32.29 17.08 -23.78
C LEU A 391 -31.89 15.78 -23.07
N TRP A 392 -31.89 15.81 -21.73
CA TRP A 392 -31.29 14.75 -20.90
C TRP A 392 -32.34 13.95 -20.10
N GLY A 393 -33.61 14.13 -20.38
CA GLY A 393 -34.71 13.45 -19.68
C GLY A 393 -35.10 14.09 -18.35
N LYS A 394 -36.34 13.84 -17.93
CA LYS A 394 -36.92 14.38 -16.69
C LYS A 394 -36.33 13.67 -15.45
N HIS A 395 -35.98 12.37 -15.56
CA HIS A 395 -35.49 11.53 -14.47
C HIS A 395 -36.39 11.59 -13.21
N TYR A 396 -35.92 11.05 -12.09
CA TYR A 396 -36.59 11.14 -10.78
C TYR A 396 -36.08 12.30 -9.93
N ARG A 397 -35.58 13.41 -10.55
CA ARG A 397 -34.99 14.57 -9.85
C ARG A 397 -35.86 15.11 -8.74
N GLU A 398 -37.17 15.18 -8.97
CA GLU A 398 -38.13 15.69 -7.97
C GLU A 398 -38.06 14.92 -6.65
N TYR A 399 -37.83 13.60 -6.66
CA TYR A 399 -37.73 12.78 -5.45
C TYR A 399 -36.40 12.97 -4.72
N TYR A 400 -35.34 13.34 -5.43
CA TYR A 400 -34.06 13.71 -4.81
C TYR A 400 -34.09 15.11 -4.19
N LEU A 401 -34.91 16.00 -4.70
CA LEU A 401 -35.03 17.38 -4.26
C LEU A 401 -36.13 17.60 -3.22
N LYS A 402 -37.13 16.70 -3.17
CA LYS A 402 -38.27 16.81 -2.27
C LYS A 402 -37.82 16.63 -0.82
N PRO A 403 -38.07 17.62 0.06
CA PRO A 403 -37.83 17.45 1.49
C PRO A 403 -38.67 16.33 2.05
N ILE A 404 -38.07 15.44 2.79
CA ILE A 404 -38.73 14.35 3.50
C ILE A 404 -38.42 14.44 5.00
N LYS A 405 -39.40 14.09 5.82
CA LYS A 405 -39.27 14.03 7.27
C LYS A 405 -38.69 12.67 7.64
N ALA A 406 -37.42 12.60 8.02
CA ALA A 406 -36.72 11.39 8.43
C ALA A 406 -36.60 11.32 9.96
N LYS A 407 -36.60 10.09 10.52
CA LYS A 407 -36.24 9.88 11.92
C LYS A 407 -34.76 10.16 12.10
N VAL A 408 -34.42 10.91 13.13
CA VAL A 408 -33.00 11.13 13.51
C VAL A 408 -32.57 9.98 14.41
N ALA A 409 -31.38 9.46 14.11
CA ALA A 409 -30.72 8.46 14.94
C ALA A 409 -29.21 8.66 14.94
N THR A 410 -28.58 8.38 16.06
CA THR A 410 -27.11 8.26 16.19
C THR A 410 -26.75 6.79 16.20
N ILE A 411 -25.54 6.44 15.74
CA ILE A 411 -25.17 5.02 15.60
C ILE A 411 -25.12 4.29 16.93
N ASP A 412 -24.81 4.97 18.03
CA ASP A 412 -24.85 4.42 19.39
C ASP A 412 -26.28 4.09 19.90
N THR A 413 -27.31 4.66 19.28
CA THR A 413 -28.73 4.40 19.64
C THR A 413 -29.39 3.36 18.73
N LEU A 414 -28.83 3.08 17.57
CA LEU A 414 -29.35 2.10 16.62
C LEU A 414 -28.98 0.67 17.05
N PHE A 415 -29.94 -0.25 16.97
CA PHE A 415 -29.73 -1.70 17.15
C PHE A 415 -28.91 -2.08 18.41
N GLY A 416 -29.10 -1.37 19.51
CA GLY A 416 -28.38 -1.61 20.76
C GLY A 416 -26.96 -1.02 20.82
N GLY A 417 -26.64 -0.16 19.88
CA GLY A 417 -25.34 0.51 19.75
C GLY A 417 -24.45 -0.13 18.71
N LEU A 418 -24.16 0.65 17.67
CA LEU A 418 -23.31 0.26 16.57
C LEU A 418 -21.95 0.96 16.67
N LYS A 419 -20.88 0.28 16.25
CA LYS A 419 -19.54 0.85 16.10
C LYS A 419 -19.16 0.82 14.63
N PRO A 420 -18.57 1.90 14.07
CA PRO A 420 -17.99 1.88 12.73
C PRO A 420 -16.88 0.84 12.66
N ASP A 421 -16.89 0.05 11.60
CA ASP A 421 -15.85 -0.93 11.31
C ASP A 421 -14.98 -0.43 10.15
N ARG A 422 -15.55 -0.34 8.94
CA ARG A 422 -14.82 0.08 7.74
C ARG A 422 -15.73 0.73 6.69
N SER A 423 -15.14 1.62 5.89
CA SER A 423 -15.79 2.18 4.70
C SER A 423 -15.98 1.11 3.62
N GLY A 424 -17.04 1.25 2.83
CA GLY A 424 -17.34 0.38 1.70
C GLY A 424 -18.08 1.12 0.59
N GLY A 425 -18.47 0.40 -0.47
CA GLY A 425 -19.27 0.97 -1.56
C GLY A 425 -18.53 2.00 -2.39
N ARG A 426 -17.30 1.71 -2.80
CA ARG A 426 -16.41 2.66 -3.49
C ARG A 426 -16.83 3.09 -4.90
N HIS A 427 -17.85 2.45 -5.54
CA HIS A 427 -18.23 2.81 -6.93
C HIS A 427 -19.19 4.00 -7.04
N GLN A 428 -20.31 4.02 -6.34
CA GLN A 428 -21.34 5.06 -6.53
C GLN A 428 -21.94 5.60 -5.23
N SER A 429 -21.96 4.79 -4.18
CA SER A 429 -22.59 5.15 -2.90
C SER A 429 -21.61 4.96 -1.79
N ASN A 430 -21.54 5.94 -0.91
CA ASN A 430 -20.84 5.77 0.35
C ASN A 430 -21.59 4.75 1.20
N SER A 431 -20.90 3.76 1.72
CA SER A 431 -21.41 2.86 2.73
C SER A 431 -20.40 2.70 3.86
N LEU A 432 -20.92 2.53 5.08
CA LEU A 432 -20.14 2.29 6.27
C LEU A 432 -20.61 0.98 6.88
N ARG A 433 -19.73 0.01 6.98
CA ARG A 433 -19.97 -1.22 7.73
C ARG A 433 -19.84 -0.93 9.20
N MET A 434 -20.75 -1.48 9.97
CA MET A 434 -20.86 -1.27 11.42
C MET A 434 -21.10 -2.60 12.10
N ILE A 435 -20.58 -2.73 13.31
CA ILE A 435 -20.72 -3.94 14.12
C ILE A 435 -21.50 -3.60 15.39
N ALA A 436 -22.53 -4.39 15.67
CA ALA A 436 -23.28 -4.33 16.93
C ALA A 436 -22.55 -5.06 18.06
N LYS A 437 -22.95 -4.84 19.29
CA LYS A 437 -22.46 -5.59 20.47
C LYS A 437 -22.68 -7.10 20.35
N SER A 438 -23.73 -7.51 19.63
CA SER A 438 -24.05 -8.91 19.30
C SER A 438 -23.15 -9.53 18.25
N LYS A 439 -22.21 -8.76 17.66
CA LYS A 439 -21.36 -9.08 16.50
C LYS A 439 -22.11 -9.14 15.17
N ASP A 440 -23.37 -8.77 15.12
CA ASP A 440 -24.10 -8.64 13.85
C ASP A 440 -23.56 -7.45 13.04
N GLU A 441 -23.47 -7.65 11.72
CA GLU A 441 -23.04 -6.61 10.78
C GLU A 441 -24.25 -5.82 10.26
N TYR A 442 -24.09 -4.50 10.23
CA TYR A 442 -25.04 -3.55 9.65
C TYR A 442 -24.30 -2.68 8.61
N VAL A 443 -25.05 -2.20 7.63
CA VAL A 443 -24.50 -1.30 6.60
C VAL A 443 -25.30 0.00 6.59
N LEU A 444 -24.65 1.10 6.94
CA LEU A 444 -25.17 2.45 6.70
C LEU A 444 -24.81 2.82 5.25
N ARG A 445 -25.84 3.08 4.42
CA ARG A 445 -25.65 3.45 3.01
C ARG A 445 -26.27 4.80 2.73
N ALA A 446 -25.47 5.74 2.22
CA ALA A 446 -25.94 7.03 1.79
C ALA A 446 -26.87 6.90 0.56
N LEU A 447 -28.02 7.61 0.58
CA LEU A 447 -28.88 7.77 -0.59
C LEU A 447 -28.24 8.72 -1.62
N LYS A 448 -27.44 9.67 -1.14
CA LYS A 448 -26.65 10.56 -2.00
C LYS A 448 -25.55 9.73 -2.68
N LYS A 449 -25.46 9.86 -4.00
CA LYS A 449 -24.43 9.21 -4.82
C LYS A 449 -23.19 10.10 -4.91
N SER A 450 -22.05 9.53 -5.32
CA SER A 450 -20.81 10.24 -5.58
C SER A 450 -20.32 9.93 -7.00
N ALA A 451 -20.23 10.97 -7.83
CA ALA A 451 -19.71 10.83 -9.18
C ALA A 451 -18.18 10.77 -9.20
N SER A 452 -17.51 11.53 -8.34
CA SER A 452 -16.06 11.53 -8.24
C SER A 452 -15.50 10.13 -7.91
N ARG A 453 -16.18 9.37 -7.04
CA ARG A 453 -15.82 7.97 -6.75
C ARG A 453 -16.00 7.03 -7.95
N PHE A 454 -17.04 7.22 -8.74
CA PHE A 454 -17.23 6.45 -9.97
C PHE A 454 -16.09 6.73 -10.96
N PHE A 455 -15.75 7.98 -11.19
CA PHE A 455 -14.62 8.35 -12.05
C PHE A 455 -13.32 7.73 -11.55
N GLN A 456 -13.04 7.83 -10.24
CA GLN A 456 -11.83 7.27 -9.64
C GLN A 456 -11.73 5.75 -9.83
N SER A 457 -12.80 5.02 -9.57
CA SER A 457 -12.78 3.55 -9.56
C SER A 457 -12.93 2.91 -10.95
N THR A 458 -13.45 3.65 -11.94
CA THR A 458 -13.82 3.07 -13.24
C THR A 458 -13.06 3.69 -14.41
N VAL A 459 -12.76 4.98 -14.36
CA VAL A 459 -12.17 5.72 -15.50
C VAL A 459 -10.70 6.05 -15.24
N PHE A 460 -10.37 6.51 -14.05
CA PHE A 460 -9.02 6.96 -13.68
C PHE A 460 -8.40 6.04 -12.61
N THR A 461 -8.28 4.77 -12.95
CA THR A 461 -7.77 3.77 -12.01
C THR A 461 -6.29 3.92 -11.69
N ASP A 462 -5.55 4.63 -12.53
CA ASP A 462 -4.08 4.81 -12.45
C ASP A 462 -3.64 6.23 -12.01
N GLN A 463 -4.60 7.09 -11.69
CA GLN A 463 -4.34 8.45 -11.20
C GLN A 463 -5.40 8.85 -10.17
N TYR A 464 -4.99 9.38 -9.01
CA TYR A 464 -5.93 9.89 -8.02
C TYR A 464 -6.46 11.26 -8.44
N ILE A 465 -7.78 11.36 -8.64
CA ILE A 465 -8.46 12.55 -9.16
C ILE A 465 -9.70 12.93 -8.35
N GLU A 466 -10.06 12.18 -7.31
CA GLU A 466 -11.34 12.35 -6.61
C GLU A 466 -11.53 13.78 -6.09
N GLN A 467 -10.48 14.41 -5.59
CA GLN A 467 -10.51 15.79 -5.10
C GLN A 467 -10.63 16.82 -6.24
N ASP A 468 -9.97 16.56 -7.37
CA ASP A 468 -9.91 17.48 -8.51
C ASP A 468 -11.25 17.52 -9.28
N ILE A 469 -11.98 16.41 -9.32
CA ILE A 469 -13.26 16.30 -10.01
C ILE A 469 -14.42 16.86 -9.18
N LYS A 470 -14.33 16.81 -7.87
CA LYS A 470 -15.43 17.21 -6.98
C LYS A 470 -15.89 18.66 -7.25
N GLY A 471 -17.19 18.80 -7.55
CA GLY A 471 -17.80 20.10 -7.84
C GLY A 471 -17.60 20.64 -9.27
N THR A 472 -16.89 19.92 -10.13
CA THR A 472 -16.74 20.26 -11.55
C THR A 472 -18.03 20.06 -12.35
N PHE A 473 -18.03 20.50 -13.61
CA PHE A 473 -19.13 20.22 -14.55
C PHE A 473 -19.34 18.71 -14.74
N ALA A 474 -18.26 17.93 -14.86
CA ALA A 474 -18.31 16.48 -15.04
C ALA A 474 -18.95 15.77 -13.82
N ASP A 475 -18.57 16.17 -12.61
CA ASP A 475 -19.16 15.69 -11.36
C ASP A 475 -20.68 15.99 -11.33
N ASN A 476 -21.05 17.26 -11.56
CA ASN A 476 -22.46 17.68 -11.54
C ASN A 476 -23.31 17.03 -12.66
N PHE A 477 -22.70 16.75 -13.80
CA PHE A 477 -23.35 16.09 -14.92
C PHE A 477 -23.63 14.62 -14.59
N LEU A 478 -22.63 13.89 -14.10
CA LEU A 478 -22.80 12.48 -13.72
C LEU A 478 -23.73 12.32 -12.51
N MET A 479 -23.65 13.24 -11.53
CA MET A 479 -24.58 13.27 -10.41
C MET A 479 -26.04 13.38 -10.88
N ASP A 480 -26.29 14.13 -11.95
CA ASP A 480 -27.62 14.25 -12.54
C ASP A 480 -28.08 12.93 -13.18
N PHE A 481 -27.18 12.17 -13.82
CA PHE A 481 -27.50 10.86 -14.38
C PHE A 481 -27.96 9.85 -13.32
N TYR A 482 -27.41 9.90 -12.10
CA TYR A 482 -27.87 9.04 -11.02
C TYR A 482 -29.33 9.25 -10.62
N THR A 483 -29.91 10.40 -10.98
CA THR A 483 -31.33 10.65 -10.78
C THR A 483 -32.23 9.86 -11.73
N SER A 484 -31.67 9.13 -12.69
CA SER A 484 -32.41 8.19 -13.55
C SER A 484 -32.97 6.97 -12.77
N SER A 485 -32.40 6.65 -11.62
CA SER A 485 -32.92 5.63 -10.70
C SER A 485 -33.72 6.28 -9.56
N HIS A 486 -34.81 5.63 -9.17
CA HIS A 486 -35.66 6.13 -8.08
C HIS A 486 -35.00 5.90 -6.71
N PRO A 487 -34.79 6.93 -5.87
CA PRO A 487 -33.96 6.80 -4.64
C PRO A 487 -34.56 5.89 -3.57
N PHE A 488 -35.88 5.70 -3.57
CA PHE A 488 -36.60 4.90 -2.54
C PHE A 488 -36.94 3.48 -3.00
N THR A 489 -36.51 3.07 -4.19
CA THR A 489 -36.75 1.71 -4.72
C THR A 489 -36.35 0.58 -3.76
N PRO A 490 -35.21 0.65 -3.03
CA PRO A 490 -34.82 -0.43 -2.10
C PRO A 490 -35.87 -0.72 -1.04
N PHE A 491 -36.60 0.28 -0.55
CA PHE A 491 -37.64 0.12 0.48
C PHE A 491 -38.90 -0.54 -0.06
N VAL A 492 -39.21 -0.33 -1.35
CA VAL A 492 -40.37 -0.96 -2.01
C VAL A 492 -40.05 -2.41 -2.37
N ILE A 493 -38.89 -2.65 -2.91
CA ILE A 493 -38.43 -4.01 -3.29
C ILE A 493 -38.35 -4.90 -2.08
N ASP A 494 -37.90 -4.43 -0.92
CA ASP A 494 -37.84 -5.19 0.31
C ASP A 494 -39.24 -5.76 0.69
N ASN A 495 -40.26 -4.93 0.64
CA ASN A 495 -41.63 -5.36 0.95
C ASN A 495 -42.17 -6.42 -0.04
N MET A 496 -41.83 -6.28 -1.33
CA MET A 496 -42.24 -7.25 -2.36
C MET A 496 -41.48 -8.58 -2.17
N ALA A 497 -40.18 -8.52 -1.97
CA ALA A 497 -39.32 -9.69 -1.84
C ALA A 497 -39.68 -10.53 -0.61
N ARG A 498 -40.01 -9.90 0.53
CA ARG A 498 -40.50 -10.64 1.71
C ARG A 498 -41.79 -11.41 1.45
N LYS A 499 -42.74 -10.84 0.70
CA LYS A 499 -43.95 -11.55 0.33
C LYS A 499 -43.68 -12.78 -0.52
N LEU A 500 -42.58 -12.76 -1.26
CA LEU A 500 -42.09 -13.87 -2.10
C LEU A 500 -41.09 -14.77 -1.35
N GLN A 501 -40.87 -14.56 -0.07
CA GLN A 501 -39.90 -15.29 0.78
C GLN A 501 -38.44 -15.19 0.28
N ILE A 502 -38.14 -14.11 -0.44
CA ILE A 502 -36.78 -13.82 -0.89
C ILE A 502 -36.05 -13.07 0.22
N ASN A 503 -34.83 -13.52 0.53
CA ASN A 503 -33.99 -12.87 1.55
C ASN A 503 -33.66 -11.42 1.16
N THR A 504 -33.83 -10.47 2.08
CA THR A 504 -33.62 -9.05 1.85
C THR A 504 -32.85 -8.40 2.99
N SER A 505 -32.26 -7.22 2.72
CA SER A 505 -31.47 -6.46 3.69
C SER A 505 -32.31 -5.67 4.72
N ASN A 506 -33.65 -5.65 4.60
CA ASN A 506 -34.57 -4.90 5.48
C ASN A 506 -34.15 -3.43 5.67
N PRO A 507 -34.06 -2.61 4.60
CA PRO A 507 -33.58 -1.24 4.70
C PRO A 507 -34.52 -0.34 5.49
N LYS A 508 -33.97 0.52 6.35
CA LYS A 508 -34.68 1.52 7.12
C LYS A 508 -34.09 2.90 6.88
N LEU A 509 -34.94 3.92 6.79
CA LEU A 509 -34.52 5.28 6.51
C LEU A 509 -34.30 6.06 7.79
N TYR A 510 -33.13 6.65 7.94
CA TYR A 510 -32.74 7.55 9.01
C TYR A 510 -32.00 8.79 8.49
N TYR A 511 -32.07 9.88 9.23
CA TYR A 511 -31.11 10.97 9.15
C TYR A 511 -30.06 10.75 10.24
N ILE A 512 -28.81 10.67 9.86
CA ILE A 512 -27.68 10.50 10.78
C ILE A 512 -26.97 11.85 10.93
N PRO A 513 -27.13 12.54 12.07
CA PRO A 513 -26.44 13.81 12.30
C PRO A 513 -24.95 13.61 12.54
N LYS A 514 -24.16 14.66 12.39
CA LYS A 514 -22.77 14.65 12.86
C LYS A 514 -22.75 14.47 14.37
N HIS A 515 -22.04 13.43 14.86
CA HIS A 515 -21.92 13.11 16.28
C HIS A 515 -20.61 12.39 16.59
N ASN A 516 -20.21 12.39 17.86
CA ASN A 516 -18.88 11.93 18.26
C ASN A 516 -18.61 10.46 17.91
N GLU A 517 -19.63 9.60 17.99
CA GLU A 517 -19.49 8.15 17.75
C GLU A 517 -19.18 7.78 16.28
N LEU A 518 -19.49 8.67 15.34
CA LEU A 518 -19.05 8.51 13.93
C LEU A 518 -17.54 8.76 13.74
N GLY A 519 -16.87 9.44 14.68
CA GLY A 519 -15.44 9.71 14.60
C GLY A 519 -15.04 10.35 13.27
N LYS A 520 -14.03 9.80 12.61
CA LYS A 520 -13.53 10.26 11.31
C LYS A 520 -14.54 10.19 10.16
N TYR A 521 -15.59 9.38 10.31
CA TYR A 521 -16.62 9.20 9.28
C TYR A 521 -17.67 10.33 9.25
N ASN A 522 -17.58 11.30 10.15
CA ASN A 522 -18.53 12.44 10.19
C ASN A 522 -18.53 13.27 8.90
N SER A 523 -17.41 13.36 8.20
CA SER A 523 -17.29 14.11 6.94
C SER A 523 -18.09 13.48 5.79
N GLU A 524 -18.27 12.15 5.81
CA GLU A 524 -18.93 11.41 4.74
C GLU A 524 -20.35 10.97 5.05
N PHE A 525 -20.63 10.67 6.32
CA PHE A 525 -21.90 10.03 6.74
C PHE A 525 -22.72 10.88 7.70
N GLY A 526 -22.18 11.96 8.22
CA GLY A 526 -22.86 12.85 9.16
C GLY A 526 -23.43 14.10 8.48
N GLY A 527 -24.75 14.32 8.58
CA GLY A 527 -25.40 15.55 8.12
C GLY A 527 -26.19 15.47 6.85
#